data_afcabaa662598125c22fa91f79aca926
#
_entry.id   afcabaa662598125c22fa91f79aca926
#
_cell.length_a   1.000
_cell.length_b   1.000
_cell.length_c   1.000
_cell.angle_alpha   90.00
_cell.angle_beta   90.00
_cell.angle_gamma   90.00
#
_symmetry.space_group_name_H-M   'P 1'
#
loop_
_entity.id
_entity.type
_entity.pdbx_description
1 polymer ?
#
loop_
_entity_poly.entity_id
_entity_poly.type
_entity_poly.pdbx_seq_one_letter_code
_entity_poly.pdbx_strand_id
1 'polypeptide(L)'
;MTPKSIYGMLAEFKGPKEILYAANAVRKEGYINFDCHTPFHVHGLDDAMGLKRSIVGYIVGIGCVAGASGGLFLQWWSSTIAYPVVISGKPLFSWQAFMIVTFVLMVLGGALSALIGMFHLNRLPTFYHPLFNSEQFKKSTDDKFFISVEFKDPRFDMEDTKRFLESIGGENIEVVEE
;
A
#
# COMPACT_ATOMS: atom_id res chain seq x y z
N MET A 1 0.89 18.15 32.27
CA MET A 1 1.54 17.83 31.00
C MET A 1 1.48 16.34 30.89
N THR A 2 0.63 15.81 30.01
CA THR A 2 0.65 14.38 29.64
C THR A 2 2.02 14.08 29.07
N PRO A 3 2.70 12.97 29.46
CA PRO A 3 3.94 12.58 28.83
C PRO A 3 3.65 12.39 27.34
N LYS A 4 4.35 13.14 26.49
CA LYS A 4 4.26 12.95 25.05
C LYS A 4 4.70 11.52 24.76
N SER A 5 3.85 10.76 24.12
CA SER A 5 4.20 9.40 23.69
C SER A 5 5.24 9.50 22.58
N ILE A 6 6.25 8.65 22.64
CA ILE A 6 7.29 8.58 21.60
C ILE A 6 6.76 7.70 20.49
N TYR A 7 6.76 8.23 19.27
CA TYR A 7 6.41 7.46 18.07
C TYR A 7 7.56 6.52 17.68
N GLY A 8 8.79 7.03 17.66
CA GLY A 8 9.96 6.26 17.25
C GLY A 8 11.18 7.13 16.96
N MET A 9 12.13 6.57 16.23
CA MET A 9 13.33 7.25 15.76
C MET A 9 13.35 7.40 14.26
N LEU A 10 13.81 8.55 13.79
CA LEU A 10 14.02 8.89 12.39
C LEU A 10 15.50 9.13 12.14
N ALA A 11 16.07 8.48 11.13
CA ALA A 11 17.46 8.65 10.71
C ALA A 11 17.53 9.06 9.25
N GLU A 12 18.37 10.05 8.93
CA GLU A 12 18.62 10.55 7.57
C GLU A 12 19.76 9.77 6.92
N PHE A 13 19.66 9.51 5.59
CA PHE A 13 20.69 8.87 4.76
C PHE A 13 20.97 9.72 3.52
N LYS A 14 22.21 9.65 3.01
CA LYS A 14 22.70 10.52 1.92
C LYS A 14 22.14 10.20 0.54
N GLY A 15 21.73 8.95 0.32
CA GLY A 15 21.32 8.56 -1.01
C GLY A 15 20.73 7.17 -1.12
N PRO A 16 20.34 6.77 -2.36
CA PRO A 16 19.61 5.52 -2.59
C PRO A 16 20.42 4.24 -2.30
N LYS A 17 21.75 4.29 -2.42
CA LYS A 17 22.60 3.13 -2.09
C LYS A 17 22.73 2.94 -0.60
N GLU A 18 22.88 4.02 0.12
CA GLU A 18 23.00 4.04 1.58
C GLU A 18 21.71 3.56 2.25
N ILE A 19 20.54 4.05 1.80
CA ILE A 19 19.26 3.60 2.37
C ILE A 19 18.99 2.13 2.05
N LEU A 20 19.38 1.65 0.86
CA LEU A 20 19.23 0.23 0.50
C LEU A 20 20.08 -0.67 1.41
N TYR A 21 21.32 -0.27 1.67
CA TYR A 21 22.21 -0.97 2.59
C TYR A 21 21.65 -0.94 4.01
N ALA A 22 21.23 0.24 4.47
CA ALA A 22 20.70 0.44 5.80
C ALA A 22 19.40 -0.36 6.03
N ALA A 23 18.47 -0.37 5.09
CA ALA A 23 17.24 -1.16 5.16
C ALA A 23 17.53 -2.66 5.32
N ASN A 24 18.50 -3.19 4.54
CA ASN A 24 18.96 -4.58 4.70
C ASN A 24 19.58 -4.84 6.09
N ALA A 25 20.36 -3.89 6.61
CA ALA A 25 21.00 -4.01 7.92
C ALA A 25 19.96 -3.99 9.04
N VAL A 26 19.00 -3.07 9.01
CA VAL A 26 17.88 -2.95 9.97
C VAL A 26 17.07 -4.24 10.01
N ARG A 27 16.73 -4.78 8.82
CA ARG A 27 16.02 -6.07 8.72
C ARG A 27 16.84 -7.24 9.29
N LYS A 28 18.13 -7.33 8.97
CA LYS A 28 19.01 -8.41 9.45
C LYS A 28 19.22 -8.35 10.97
N GLU A 29 19.21 -7.15 11.54
CA GLU A 29 19.27 -6.96 12.98
C GLU A 29 18.00 -7.42 13.67
N GLY A 30 16.89 -7.59 12.94
CA GLY A 30 15.63 -8.16 13.43
C GLY A 30 14.57 -7.13 13.79
N TYR A 31 14.72 -5.89 13.37
CA TYR A 31 13.64 -4.90 13.44
C TYR A 31 12.52 -5.29 12.47
N ILE A 32 11.27 -5.16 12.92
CA ILE A 32 10.06 -5.55 12.18
C ILE A 32 9.23 -4.32 11.81
N ASN A 33 9.14 -3.36 12.76
CA ASN A 33 8.32 -2.16 12.62
C ASN A 33 9.20 -0.97 12.22
N PHE A 34 9.67 -0.98 11.00
CA PHE A 34 10.41 0.13 10.42
C PHE A 34 9.91 0.44 9.01
N ASP A 35 10.07 1.67 8.57
CA ASP A 35 9.69 2.12 7.24
C ASP A 35 10.77 2.98 6.61
N CYS A 36 10.84 2.97 5.26
CA CYS A 36 11.79 3.73 4.47
C CYS A 36 11.05 4.78 3.65
N HIS A 37 11.43 6.04 3.83
CA HIS A 37 10.84 7.18 3.14
C HIS A 37 11.84 7.75 2.13
N THR A 38 11.44 7.75 0.86
CA THR A 38 12.30 8.16 -0.25
C THR A 38 11.57 9.11 -1.19
N PRO A 39 12.23 10.12 -1.76
CA PRO A 39 11.60 11.09 -2.67
C PRO A 39 11.23 10.47 -4.02
N PHE A 40 11.83 9.36 -4.37
CA PHE A 40 11.55 8.61 -5.59
C PHE A 40 11.72 7.12 -5.36
N HIS A 41 11.19 6.31 -6.27
CA HIS A 41 11.27 4.85 -6.19
C HIS A 41 12.72 4.36 -6.27
N VAL A 42 13.17 3.64 -5.24
CA VAL A 42 14.48 2.99 -5.18
C VAL A 42 14.32 1.51 -5.50
N HIS A 43 14.89 1.08 -6.62
CA HIS A 43 14.78 -0.31 -7.06
C HIS A 43 15.42 -1.27 -6.04
N GLY A 44 14.68 -2.32 -5.66
CA GLY A 44 15.15 -3.32 -4.69
C GLY A 44 14.94 -2.95 -3.22
N LEU A 45 14.38 -1.76 -2.90
CA LEU A 45 14.12 -1.36 -1.52
C LEU A 45 13.07 -2.25 -0.85
N ASP A 46 12.02 -2.64 -1.57
CA ASP A 46 10.98 -3.56 -1.08
C ASP A 46 11.56 -4.92 -0.68
N ASP A 47 12.49 -5.44 -1.49
CA ASP A 47 13.21 -6.70 -1.19
C ASP A 47 14.16 -6.53 0.01
N ALA A 48 14.83 -5.38 0.12
CA ALA A 48 15.71 -5.06 1.23
C ALA A 48 14.95 -4.97 2.55
N MET A 49 13.79 -4.34 2.55
CA MET A 49 12.85 -4.29 3.68
C MET A 49 12.19 -5.64 3.96
N GLY A 50 12.16 -6.54 2.98
CA GLY A 50 11.50 -7.84 3.08
C GLY A 50 9.99 -7.77 2.97
N LEU A 51 9.48 -6.77 2.28
CA LEU A 51 8.05 -6.60 2.07
C LEU A 51 7.47 -7.74 1.23
N LYS A 52 6.32 -8.23 1.62
CA LYS A 52 5.57 -9.25 0.87
C LYS A 52 4.82 -8.61 -0.29
N ARG A 53 4.59 -9.39 -1.36
CA ARG A 53 3.76 -8.92 -2.47
C ARG A 53 2.37 -8.50 -2.00
N SER A 54 1.90 -7.39 -2.54
CA SER A 54 0.57 -6.87 -2.21
C SER A 54 -0.54 -7.84 -2.61
N ILE A 55 -1.52 -8.02 -1.73
CA ILE A 55 -2.73 -8.82 -1.99
C ILE A 55 -3.77 -8.08 -2.83
N VAL A 56 -3.56 -6.79 -3.15
CA VAL A 56 -4.47 -5.98 -3.98
C VAL A 56 -4.79 -6.68 -5.31
N GLY A 57 -3.80 -7.32 -5.94
CA GLY A 57 -4.01 -8.04 -7.19
C GLY A 57 -5.07 -9.14 -7.10
N TYR A 58 -5.12 -9.87 -6.01
CA TYR A 58 -6.16 -10.88 -5.76
C TYR A 58 -7.53 -10.26 -5.55
N ILE A 59 -7.60 -9.14 -4.81
CA ILE A 59 -8.86 -8.39 -4.58
C ILE A 59 -9.41 -7.90 -5.92
N VAL A 60 -8.56 -7.35 -6.79
CA VAL A 60 -8.94 -6.92 -8.14
C VAL A 60 -9.42 -8.09 -8.98
N GLY A 61 -8.73 -9.23 -8.94
CA GLY A 61 -9.13 -10.44 -9.67
C GLY A 61 -10.53 -10.92 -9.27
N ILE A 62 -10.81 -10.96 -7.97
CA ILE A 62 -12.15 -11.31 -7.44
C ILE A 62 -13.19 -10.30 -7.93
N GLY A 63 -12.89 -9.00 -7.88
CA GLY A 63 -13.76 -7.94 -8.38
C GLY A 63 -14.08 -8.07 -9.88
N CYS A 64 -13.08 -8.41 -10.69
CA CYS A 64 -13.28 -8.67 -12.11
C CYS A 64 -14.22 -9.87 -12.35
N VAL A 65 -13.99 -10.98 -11.66
CA VAL A 65 -14.85 -12.18 -11.78
C VAL A 65 -16.28 -11.90 -11.31
N ALA A 66 -16.43 -11.18 -10.20
CA ALA A 66 -17.76 -10.78 -9.69
C ALA A 66 -18.48 -9.85 -10.67
N GLY A 67 -17.77 -8.87 -11.25
CA GLY A 67 -18.32 -7.97 -12.27
C GLY A 67 -18.74 -8.71 -13.55
N ALA A 68 -17.91 -9.62 -14.03
CA ALA A 68 -18.22 -10.43 -15.23
C ALA A 68 -19.41 -11.34 -14.99
N SER A 69 -19.43 -12.11 -13.91
CA SER A 69 -20.52 -13.02 -13.60
C SER A 69 -21.82 -12.28 -13.29
N GLY A 70 -21.76 -11.18 -12.54
CA GLY A 70 -22.90 -10.30 -12.28
C GLY A 70 -23.46 -9.69 -13.58
N GLY A 71 -22.59 -9.27 -14.49
CA GLY A 71 -22.98 -8.73 -15.79
C GLY A 71 -23.68 -9.74 -16.68
N LEU A 72 -23.11 -10.94 -16.78
CA LEU A 72 -23.76 -12.05 -17.52
C LEU A 72 -25.10 -12.44 -16.91
N PHE A 73 -25.14 -12.58 -15.57
CA PHE A 73 -26.34 -12.93 -14.85
C PHE A 73 -27.44 -11.87 -15.04
N LEU A 74 -27.11 -10.59 -14.91
CA LEU A 74 -28.05 -9.49 -15.06
C LEU A 74 -28.68 -9.49 -16.46
N GLN A 75 -27.86 -9.64 -17.49
CA GLN A 75 -28.32 -9.67 -18.89
C GLN A 75 -29.19 -10.91 -19.17
N TRP A 76 -28.75 -12.08 -18.72
CA TRP A 76 -29.53 -13.30 -18.84
C TRP A 76 -30.87 -13.17 -18.14
N TRP A 77 -30.89 -12.77 -16.88
CA TRP A 77 -32.11 -12.65 -16.08
C TRP A 77 -33.08 -11.62 -16.65
N SER A 78 -32.59 -10.45 -17.06
CA SER A 78 -33.40 -9.40 -17.64
C SER A 78 -34.02 -9.80 -18.99
N SER A 79 -33.27 -10.49 -19.86
CA SER A 79 -33.72 -10.85 -21.21
C SER A 79 -34.57 -12.13 -21.24
N THR A 80 -34.39 -13.06 -20.30
CA THR A 80 -35.12 -14.35 -20.33
C THR A 80 -36.26 -14.44 -19.32
N ILE A 81 -36.15 -13.77 -18.16
CA ILE A 81 -37.08 -13.92 -17.05
C ILE A 81 -37.88 -12.63 -16.82
N ALA A 82 -37.18 -11.52 -16.56
CA ALA A 82 -37.83 -10.28 -16.15
C ALA A 82 -38.57 -9.59 -17.31
N TYR A 83 -38.02 -9.60 -18.51
CA TYR A 83 -38.60 -8.89 -19.65
C TYR A 83 -38.31 -9.62 -20.98
N PRO A 84 -38.94 -10.78 -21.22
CA PRO A 84 -38.71 -11.61 -22.39
C PRO A 84 -39.38 -11.01 -23.64
N VAL A 85 -38.73 -10.07 -24.30
CA VAL A 85 -39.21 -9.47 -25.56
C VAL A 85 -38.47 -10.09 -26.74
N VAL A 86 -39.25 -10.75 -27.62
CA VAL A 86 -38.75 -11.33 -28.85
C VAL A 86 -38.94 -10.33 -29.98
N ILE A 87 -37.88 -9.79 -30.51
CA ILE A 87 -37.89 -8.89 -31.69
C ILE A 87 -37.26 -9.61 -32.87
N SER A 88 -38.01 -9.74 -33.94
CA SER A 88 -37.50 -10.33 -35.22
C SER A 88 -36.82 -11.70 -35.09
N GLY A 89 -37.33 -12.56 -34.18
CA GLY A 89 -36.81 -13.92 -33.99
C GLY A 89 -35.45 -13.99 -33.27
N LYS A 90 -34.98 -12.91 -32.67
CA LYS A 90 -33.74 -12.90 -31.89
C LYS A 90 -33.83 -13.84 -30.69
N PRO A 91 -32.86 -14.71 -30.42
CA PRO A 91 -32.82 -15.55 -29.25
C PRO A 91 -32.76 -14.69 -27.94
N LEU A 92 -33.51 -15.09 -26.92
CA LEU A 92 -33.51 -14.40 -25.62
C LEU A 92 -32.13 -14.42 -24.95
N PHE A 93 -31.36 -15.49 -25.16
CA PHE A 93 -29.97 -15.59 -24.68
C PHE A 93 -29.00 -15.58 -25.85
N SER A 94 -28.12 -14.60 -25.88
CA SER A 94 -27.11 -14.41 -26.93
C SER A 94 -25.79 -14.00 -26.30
N TRP A 95 -24.96 -14.99 -25.92
CA TRP A 95 -23.73 -14.73 -25.18
C TRP A 95 -22.79 -13.78 -25.90
N GLN A 96 -22.73 -13.84 -27.25
CA GLN A 96 -21.88 -12.94 -28.03
C GLN A 96 -22.28 -11.47 -27.87
N ALA A 97 -23.59 -11.18 -27.88
CA ALA A 97 -24.09 -9.83 -27.68
C ALA A 97 -23.90 -9.35 -26.22
N PHE A 98 -23.89 -10.28 -25.27
CA PHE A 98 -23.74 -9.96 -23.84
C PHE A 98 -22.27 -9.69 -23.46
N MET A 99 -21.29 -10.11 -24.27
CA MET A 99 -19.86 -9.96 -23.97
C MET A 99 -19.45 -8.50 -23.77
N ILE A 100 -20.03 -7.56 -24.52
CA ILE A 100 -19.66 -6.14 -24.45
C ILE A 100 -19.97 -5.60 -23.05
N VAL A 101 -21.19 -5.78 -22.57
CA VAL A 101 -21.61 -5.29 -21.25
C VAL A 101 -20.92 -6.08 -20.12
N THR A 102 -20.73 -7.38 -20.31
CA THR A 102 -19.97 -8.23 -19.37
C THR A 102 -18.56 -7.73 -19.21
N PHE A 103 -17.86 -7.38 -20.30
CA PHE A 103 -16.52 -6.81 -20.25
C PHE A 103 -16.49 -5.47 -19.51
N VAL A 104 -17.43 -4.58 -19.81
CA VAL A 104 -17.53 -3.28 -19.12
C VAL A 104 -17.72 -3.46 -17.62
N LEU A 105 -18.62 -4.35 -17.18
CA LEU A 105 -18.88 -4.62 -15.78
C LEU A 105 -17.71 -5.35 -15.10
N MET A 106 -16.98 -6.20 -15.83
CA MET A 106 -15.74 -6.81 -15.35
C MET A 106 -14.70 -5.74 -15.02
N VAL A 107 -14.45 -4.81 -15.95
CA VAL A 107 -13.47 -3.73 -15.76
C VAL A 107 -13.91 -2.81 -14.64
N LEU A 108 -15.19 -2.45 -14.58
CA LEU A 108 -15.73 -1.62 -13.50
C LEU A 108 -15.58 -2.30 -12.14
N GLY A 109 -15.90 -3.58 -12.04
CA GLY A 109 -15.76 -4.38 -10.82
C GLY A 109 -14.29 -4.43 -10.36
N GLY A 110 -13.36 -4.64 -11.30
CA GLY A 110 -11.93 -4.60 -11.02
C GLY A 110 -11.45 -3.23 -10.54
N ALA A 111 -11.86 -2.16 -11.21
CA ALA A 111 -11.47 -0.79 -10.84
C ALA A 111 -11.98 -0.38 -9.46
N LEU A 112 -13.24 -0.67 -9.15
CA LEU A 112 -13.81 -0.40 -7.82
C LEU A 112 -13.13 -1.23 -6.73
N SER A 113 -12.85 -2.51 -7.01
CA SER A 113 -12.14 -3.39 -6.08
C SER A 113 -10.69 -2.94 -5.86
N ALA A 114 -10.01 -2.40 -6.87
CA ALA A 114 -8.68 -1.82 -6.73
C ALA A 114 -8.71 -0.60 -5.80
N LEU A 115 -9.66 0.32 -6.03
CA LEU A 115 -9.81 1.53 -5.24
C LEU A 115 -10.12 1.20 -3.77
N ILE A 116 -11.15 0.40 -3.54
CA ILE A 116 -11.59 0.02 -2.18
C ILE A 116 -10.52 -0.81 -1.48
N GLY A 117 -9.92 -1.77 -2.19
CA GLY A 117 -8.86 -2.62 -1.66
C GLY A 117 -7.63 -1.83 -1.25
N MET A 118 -7.20 -0.87 -2.06
CA MET A 118 -6.08 0.03 -1.75
C MET A 118 -6.38 0.88 -0.51
N PHE A 119 -7.54 1.51 -0.43
CA PHE A 119 -7.92 2.31 0.73
C PHE A 119 -8.01 1.50 2.00
N HIS A 120 -8.61 0.31 1.91
CA HIS A 120 -8.76 -0.57 3.07
C HIS A 120 -7.40 -1.09 3.60
N LEU A 121 -6.53 -1.55 2.69
CA LEU A 121 -5.21 -2.08 3.07
C LEU A 121 -4.28 -1.00 3.63
N ASN A 122 -4.35 0.20 3.07
CA ASN A 122 -3.55 1.34 3.54
C ASN A 122 -4.21 2.09 4.70
N ARG A 123 -5.35 1.62 5.21
CA ARG A 123 -6.11 2.26 6.31
C ARG A 123 -6.40 3.75 6.05
N LEU A 124 -6.65 4.10 4.79
CA LEU A 124 -7.01 5.46 4.41
C LEU A 124 -8.51 5.73 4.62
N PRO A 125 -8.92 6.96 4.96
CA PRO A 125 -8.10 8.17 5.12
C PRO A 125 -7.40 8.25 6.48
N THR A 126 -6.10 8.55 6.48
CA THR A 126 -5.34 8.89 7.69
C THR A 126 -4.98 10.37 7.60
N PHE A 127 -5.58 11.20 8.46
CA PHE A 127 -5.45 12.66 8.39
C PHE A 127 -4.18 13.20 9.06
N TYR A 128 -3.52 12.40 9.88
CA TYR A 128 -2.35 12.78 10.64
C TYR A 128 -1.39 11.60 10.81
N HIS A 129 -0.11 11.89 10.68
CA HIS A 129 0.95 10.91 10.97
C HIS A 129 2.05 11.60 11.81
N PRO A 130 2.53 10.99 12.91
CA PRO A 130 3.48 11.62 13.83
C PRO A 130 4.79 12.09 13.16
N LEU A 131 5.25 11.43 12.12
CA LEU A 131 6.45 11.83 11.37
C LEU A 131 6.38 13.27 10.82
N PHE A 132 5.17 13.81 10.58
CA PHE A 132 5.02 15.20 10.14
C PHE A 132 5.32 16.23 11.24
N ASN A 133 5.50 15.82 12.50
CA ASN A 133 6.00 16.69 13.57
C ASN A 133 7.49 17.01 13.39
N SER A 134 8.24 16.19 12.67
CA SER A 134 9.65 16.44 12.38
C SER A 134 9.80 17.44 11.23
N GLU A 135 10.54 18.52 11.49
CA GLU A 135 10.92 19.49 10.42
C GLU A 135 11.87 18.86 9.39
N GLN A 136 12.67 17.88 9.81
CA GLN A 136 13.59 17.18 8.90
C GLN A 136 12.83 16.28 7.93
N PHE A 137 11.76 15.62 8.39
CA PHE A 137 10.95 14.72 7.57
C PHE A 137 10.29 15.43 6.38
N LYS A 138 10.06 16.73 6.44
CA LYS A 138 9.56 17.52 5.31
C LYS A 138 10.45 17.41 4.07
N LYS A 139 11.74 17.17 4.25
CA LYS A 139 12.72 17.00 3.15
C LYS A 139 12.64 15.61 2.49
N SER A 140 11.85 14.68 3.02
CA SER A 140 11.67 13.35 2.43
C SER A 140 10.99 13.39 1.05
N THR A 141 10.29 14.47 0.74
CA THR A 141 9.66 14.71 -0.57
C THR A 141 10.59 15.43 -1.56
N ASP A 142 11.70 16.00 -1.09
CA ASP A 142 12.61 16.76 -1.95
C ASP A 142 13.82 15.91 -2.37
N ASP A 143 14.77 15.69 -1.46
CA ASP A 143 16.08 15.12 -1.80
C ASP A 143 16.63 14.16 -0.74
N LYS A 144 15.94 13.95 0.38
CA LYS A 144 16.46 13.19 1.51
C LYS A 144 15.79 11.84 1.67
N PHE A 145 16.58 10.90 2.18
CA PHE A 145 16.18 9.52 2.43
C PHE A 145 16.13 9.28 3.92
N PHE A 146 15.05 8.68 4.41
CA PHE A 146 14.87 8.45 5.84
C PHE A 146 14.49 7.01 6.14
N ILE A 147 14.96 6.50 7.28
CA ILE A 147 14.42 5.29 7.90
C ILE A 147 13.79 5.69 9.22
N SER A 148 12.54 5.31 9.42
CA SER A 148 11.85 5.42 10.70
C SER A 148 11.74 4.06 11.36
N VAL A 149 12.07 3.97 12.66
CA VAL A 149 11.89 2.77 13.49
C VAL A 149 10.86 3.11 14.56
N GLU A 150 9.75 2.38 14.61
CA GLU A 150 8.68 2.65 15.56
C GLU A 150 9.05 2.19 16.97
N PHE A 151 8.62 2.95 17.98
CA PHE A 151 8.74 2.58 19.40
C PHE A 151 8.06 1.23 19.74
N LYS A 152 7.03 0.86 18.97
CA LYS A 152 6.32 -0.42 19.14
C LYS A 152 7.10 -1.65 18.71
N ASP A 153 8.26 -1.46 18.07
CA ASP A 153 9.11 -2.58 17.67
C ASP A 153 9.61 -3.33 18.92
N PRO A 154 9.52 -4.68 18.97
CA PRO A 154 9.98 -5.48 20.11
C PRO A 154 11.47 -5.30 20.43
N ARG A 155 12.25 -4.84 19.47
CA ARG A 155 13.70 -4.66 19.57
C ARG A 155 14.11 -3.21 19.79
N PHE A 156 13.12 -2.32 19.87
CA PHE A 156 13.40 -0.91 20.06
C PHE A 156 13.95 -0.63 21.45
N ASP A 157 15.13 -0.05 21.48
CA ASP A 157 15.73 0.57 22.66
C ASP A 157 16.28 1.94 22.28
N MET A 158 16.08 2.94 23.16
CA MET A 158 16.40 4.33 22.85
C MET A 158 17.89 4.55 22.53
N GLU A 159 18.77 3.93 23.30
CA GLU A 159 20.21 4.10 23.12
C GLU A 159 20.79 3.12 22.08
N ASP A 160 20.37 1.86 22.14
CA ASP A 160 20.90 0.83 21.28
C ASP A 160 20.44 1.03 19.84
N THR A 161 19.18 1.39 19.61
CA THR A 161 18.65 1.71 18.28
C THR A 161 19.35 2.93 17.68
N LYS A 162 19.60 3.97 18.50
CA LYS A 162 20.35 5.15 18.04
C LYS A 162 21.77 4.79 17.62
N ARG A 163 22.52 4.08 18.47
CA ARG A 163 23.89 3.63 18.15
C ARG A 163 23.93 2.74 16.90
N PHE A 164 22.95 1.88 16.76
CA PHE A 164 22.85 1.02 15.59
C PHE A 164 22.62 1.84 14.32
N LEU A 165 21.67 2.77 14.31
CA LEU A 165 21.40 3.64 13.17
C LEU A 165 22.62 4.50 12.80
N GLU A 166 23.34 5.02 13.78
CA GLU A 166 24.63 5.72 13.56
C GLU A 166 25.67 4.79 12.91
N SER A 167 25.77 3.54 13.36
CA SER A 167 26.76 2.57 12.87
C SER A 167 26.56 2.19 11.39
N ILE A 168 25.32 2.25 10.90
CA ILE A 168 24.97 1.96 9.51
C ILE A 168 24.95 3.19 8.59
N GLY A 169 25.45 4.34 9.12
CA GLY A 169 25.59 5.58 8.34
C GLY A 169 24.40 6.53 8.42
N GLY A 170 23.52 6.35 9.40
CA GLY A 170 22.45 7.31 9.70
C GLY A 170 22.99 8.61 10.26
N GLU A 171 22.54 9.72 9.71
CA GLU A 171 22.86 11.08 10.16
C GLU A 171 21.58 11.73 10.75
N ASN A 172 21.75 12.81 11.50
CA ASN A 172 20.65 13.62 12.02
C ASN A 172 19.52 12.80 12.69
N ILE A 173 19.91 11.84 13.56
CA ILE A 173 18.95 10.96 14.21
C ILE A 173 18.10 11.77 15.19
N GLU A 174 16.78 11.71 15.00
CA GLU A 174 15.78 12.44 15.76
C GLU A 174 14.78 11.49 16.40
N VAL A 175 14.40 11.78 17.65
CA VAL A 175 13.27 11.10 18.31
C VAL A 175 12.00 11.85 17.97
N VAL A 176 11.06 11.16 17.34
CA VAL A 176 9.77 11.73 16.93
C VAL A 176 8.74 11.44 18.01
N GLU A 177 8.03 12.50 18.44
CA GLU A 177 6.92 12.44 19.42
C GLU A 177 5.58 12.34 18.68
N GLU A 178 4.59 11.65 19.28
CA GLU A 178 3.20 11.60 18.79
C GLU A 178 2.49 12.95 18.86
#